data_bbdeef7c4204f973944bdabf96d39725
#
_entry.id   bbdeef7c4204f973944bdabf96d39725
#
_cell.length_a   1.000
_cell.length_b   1.000
_cell.length_c   1.000
_cell.angle_alpha   90.00
_cell.angle_beta   90.00
_cell.angle_gamma   90.00
#
_symmetry.space_group_name_H-M   'P 1'
#
loop_
_entity.id
_entity.type
_entity.pdbx_description
1 polymer ?
#
loop_
_entity_poly.entity_id
_entity_poly.type
_entity_poly.pdbx_seq_one_letter_code
_entity_poly.pdbx_strand_id
1 'polypeptide(L)'
;MAENAKWYVVHTYSGYENTVAASIEKAVENRGLRDLIAEVSIPLETVTEITDNGPKTVERKVFPGYVLVKMVLTDETWHLVRNVRGVTGFVGSGNKAIPLTDEEIAALGVEKREVVVNYQVGDNVKIINGALESFLGTVEEIDLDHSKVRVVVSMFGRETPVELELDEIEPVE
;
A
#
# COMPACT_ATOMS: atom_id res chain seq x y z
N MET A 1 -16.43 14.46 3.91
CA MET A 1 -15.66 13.37 3.24
C MET A 1 -15.21 13.83 1.88
N ALA A 2 -13.95 13.59 1.56
CA ALA A 2 -13.39 13.95 0.26
C ALA A 2 -13.72 12.88 -0.80
N GLU A 3 -14.96 12.80 -1.21
CA GLU A 3 -15.45 11.79 -2.17
C GLU A 3 -14.72 11.82 -3.52
N ASN A 4 -14.14 12.97 -3.86
CA ASN A 4 -13.42 13.17 -5.12
C ASN A 4 -11.91 13.25 -4.93
N ALA A 5 -11.39 12.87 -3.77
CA ALA A 5 -9.96 12.88 -3.51
C ALA A 5 -9.26 11.80 -4.34
N LYS A 6 -8.18 12.20 -5.02
CA LYS A 6 -7.36 11.30 -5.83
C LYS A 6 -5.90 11.44 -5.39
N TRP A 7 -5.11 10.44 -5.70
CA TRP A 7 -3.68 10.47 -5.45
C TRP A 7 -2.95 11.24 -6.54
N TYR A 8 -2.13 12.18 -6.12
CA TYR A 8 -1.26 12.97 -7.00
C TYR A 8 0.19 12.77 -6.57
N VAL A 9 1.08 12.80 -7.54
CA VAL A 9 2.52 12.70 -7.30
C VAL A 9 3.11 14.11 -7.26
N VAL A 10 3.81 14.39 -6.17
CA VAL A 10 4.51 15.66 -5.97
C VAL A 10 6.01 15.40 -6.08
N HIS A 11 6.67 16.11 -6.96
CA HIS A 11 8.12 16.05 -7.10
C HIS A 11 8.79 16.99 -6.11
N THR A 12 9.79 16.47 -5.38
CA THR A 12 10.57 17.21 -4.40
C THR A 12 12.07 17.10 -4.69
N TYR A 13 12.85 17.89 -4.01
CA TYR A 13 14.29 17.65 -3.99
C TYR A 13 14.59 16.36 -3.22
N SER A 14 15.60 15.63 -3.65
CA SER A 14 16.02 14.41 -2.99
C SER A 14 16.43 14.68 -1.54
N GLY A 15 15.90 13.90 -0.61
CA GLY A 15 16.10 14.08 0.83
C GLY A 15 15.09 15.01 1.52
N TYR A 16 14.22 15.67 0.75
CA TYR A 16 13.19 16.57 1.31
C TYR A 16 11.81 15.91 1.47
N GLU A 17 11.66 14.66 1.12
CA GLU A 17 10.37 13.95 1.11
C GLU A 17 9.67 14.01 2.47
N ASN A 18 10.38 13.67 3.54
CA ASN A 18 9.82 13.71 4.90
C ASN A 18 9.47 15.14 5.33
N THR A 19 10.33 16.09 5.01
CA THR A 19 10.11 17.50 5.32
C THR A 19 8.90 18.05 4.59
N VAL A 20 8.75 17.72 3.32
CA VAL A 20 7.60 18.11 2.50
C VAL A 20 6.32 17.50 3.02
N ALA A 21 6.31 16.19 3.31
CA ALA A 21 5.15 15.51 3.85
C ALA A 21 4.69 16.13 5.17
N ALA A 22 5.60 16.35 6.09
CA ALA A 22 5.30 17.00 7.39
C ALA A 22 4.79 18.43 7.21
N SER A 23 5.37 19.19 6.29
CA SER A 23 4.93 20.56 6.00
C SER A 23 3.54 20.62 5.40
N ILE A 24 3.20 19.68 4.51
CA ILE A 24 1.85 19.58 3.93
C ILE A 24 0.84 19.26 5.03
N GLU A 25 1.12 18.25 5.86
CA GLU A 25 0.24 17.87 6.96
C GLU A 25 0.00 19.02 7.94
N LYS A 26 1.06 19.73 8.29
CA LYS A 26 0.98 20.90 9.17
C LYS A 26 0.15 22.03 8.56
N ALA A 27 0.34 22.31 7.28
CA ALA A 27 -0.43 23.31 6.58
C ALA A 27 -1.93 22.95 6.48
N VAL A 28 -2.22 21.68 6.24
CA VAL A 28 -3.59 21.15 6.22
C VAL A 28 -4.25 21.33 7.58
N GLU A 29 -3.56 21.01 8.65
CA GLU A 29 -4.05 21.17 10.01
C GLU A 29 -4.29 22.64 10.37
N ASN A 30 -3.33 23.54 10.06
CA ASN A 30 -3.41 24.96 10.34
C ASN A 30 -4.54 25.67 9.57
N ARG A 31 -4.82 25.21 8.35
CA ARG A 31 -5.84 25.82 7.48
C ARG A 31 -7.19 25.07 7.50
N GLY A 32 -7.28 23.96 8.23
CA GLY A 32 -8.51 23.17 8.30
C GLY A 32 -8.89 22.53 6.96
N LEU A 33 -7.92 22.10 6.15
CA LEU A 33 -8.14 21.55 4.81
C LEU A 33 -8.18 20.02 4.77
N ARG A 34 -8.40 19.35 5.89
CA ARG A 34 -8.46 17.87 5.94
C ARG A 34 -9.57 17.29 5.06
N ASP A 35 -10.63 18.05 4.81
CA ASP A 35 -11.68 17.65 3.88
C ASP A 35 -11.21 17.64 2.41
N LEU A 36 -10.19 18.41 2.09
CA LEU A 36 -9.63 18.51 0.75
C LEU A 36 -8.35 17.70 0.60
N ILE A 37 -7.49 17.68 1.60
CA ILE A 37 -6.26 16.88 1.61
C ILE A 37 -6.40 15.80 2.68
N ALA A 38 -6.68 14.60 2.25
CA ALA A 38 -7.01 13.48 3.13
C ALA A 38 -5.78 12.77 3.68
N GLU A 39 -4.75 12.58 2.86
CA GLU A 39 -3.58 11.82 3.24
C GLU A 39 -2.34 12.25 2.47
N VAL A 40 -1.18 12.12 3.12
CA VAL A 40 0.13 12.33 2.50
C VAL A 40 0.97 11.07 2.78
N SER A 41 1.57 10.50 1.75
CA SER A 41 2.35 9.28 1.86
C SER A 41 3.67 9.39 1.10
N ILE A 42 4.70 8.77 1.65
CA ILE A 42 5.98 8.59 0.96
C ILE A 42 6.05 7.13 0.54
N PRO A 43 6.21 6.84 -0.77
CA PRO A 43 6.29 5.44 -1.20
C PRO A 43 7.55 4.78 -0.63
N LEU A 44 7.33 3.80 0.23
CA LEU A 44 8.39 3.04 0.90
C LEU A 44 8.24 1.56 0.57
N GLU A 45 9.37 0.90 0.39
CA GLU A 45 9.46 -0.53 0.17
C GLU A 45 10.23 -1.16 1.32
N THR A 46 9.74 -2.26 1.84
CA THR A 46 10.44 -3.04 2.86
C THR A 46 11.30 -4.09 2.17
N VAL A 47 12.62 -3.98 2.34
CA VAL A 47 13.60 -4.89 1.74
C VAL A 47 14.38 -5.59 2.84
N THR A 48 14.61 -6.89 2.67
CA THR A 48 15.49 -7.65 3.57
C THR A 48 16.91 -7.64 3.02
N GLU A 49 17.82 -7.02 3.76
CA GLU A 49 19.24 -7.02 3.43
C GLU A 49 19.98 -8.02 4.32
N ILE A 50 20.92 -8.75 3.72
CA ILE A 50 21.79 -9.67 4.44
C ILE A 50 23.01 -8.88 4.92
N THR A 51 23.16 -8.76 6.23
CA THR A 51 24.29 -8.10 6.87
C THR A 51 25.19 -9.12 7.59
N ASP A 52 26.38 -8.71 8.00
CA ASP A 52 27.30 -9.57 8.78
C ASP A 52 26.67 -10.07 10.10
N ASN A 53 25.67 -9.36 10.61
CA ASN A 53 24.93 -9.73 11.82
C ASN A 53 23.64 -10.54 11.53
N GLY A 54 23.41 -10.91 10.27
CA GLY A 54 22.22 -11.64 9.82
C GLY A 54 21.26 -10.80 8.97
N PRO A 55 20.08 -11.33 8.63
CA PRO A 55 19.10 -10.61 7.84
C PRO A 55 18.54 -9.42 8.62
N LYS A 56 18.49 -8.27 7.96
CA LYS A 56 17.95 -7.03 8.52
C LYS A 56 16.88 -6.47 7.58
N THR A 57 15.74 -6.11 8.14
CA THR A 57 14.67 -5.46 7.39
C THR A 57 14.93 -3.96 7.35
N VAL A 58 14.99 -3.41 6.15
CA VAL A 58 15.25 -1.98 5.90
C VAL A 58 14.14 -1.40 5.04
N GLU A 59 13.68 -0.22 5.37
CA GLU A 59 12.76 0.53 4.54
C GLU A 59 13.55 1.36 3.52
N ARG A 60 13.18 1.21 2.26
CA ARG A 60 13.74 2.00 1.15
C ARG A 60 12.67 2.85 0.52
N LYS A 61 13.06 4.03 0.08
CA LYS A 61 12.19 4.87 -0.76
C LYS A 61 12.14 4.25 -2.16
N VAL A 62 10.94 3.88 -2.61
CA VAL A 62 10.71 3.32 -3.94
C VAL A 62 11.01 4.36 -5.02
N PHE A 63 10.59 5.60 -4.79
CA PHE A 63 10.81 6.73 -5.68
C PHE A 63 11.39 7.91 -4.89
N PRO A 64 12.73 8.02 -4.77
CA PRO A 64 13.34 9.17 -4.13
C PRO A 64 12.96 10.48 -4.84
N GLY A 65 12.63 11.51 -4.07
CA GLY A 65 12.20 12.80 -4.60
C GLY A 65 10.71 12.88 -4.97
N TYR A 66 9.89 11.92 -4.53
CA TYR A 66 8.45 11.91 -4.77
C TYR A 66 7.66 11.76 -3.48
N VAL A 67 6.57 12.48 -3.38
CA VAL A 67 5.60 12.38 -2.28
C VAL A 67 4.21 12.20 -2.90
N LEU A 68 3.42 11.32 -2.32
CA LEU A 68 2.04 11.07 -2.77
C LEU A 68 1.08 11.83 -1.87
N VAL A 69 0.15 12.55 -2.48
CA VAL A 69 -0.88 13.32 -1.76
C VAL A 69 -2.25 12.93 -2.26
N LYS A 70 -3.09 12.46 -1.34
CA LYS A 70 -4.50 12.19 -1.63
C LYS A 70 -5.31 13.43 -1.33
N MET A 71 -5.78 14.07 -2.36
CA MET A 71 -6.48 15.35 -2.24
C MET A 71 -7.52 15.58 -3.33
N VAL A 72 -8.43 16.48 -3.06
CA VAL A 72 -9.28 17.07 -4.09
C VAL A 72 -8.49 18.23 -4.70
N LEU A 73 -8.22 18.16 -6.00
CA LEU A 73 -7.45 19.18 -6.69
C LEU A 73 -8.30 20.44 -6.90
N THR A 74 -7.96 21.48 -6.16
CA THR A 74 -8.53 22.83 -6.29
C THR A 74 -7.38 23.83 -6.45
N ASP A 75 -7.68 25.06 -6.83
CA ASP A 75 -6.67 26.11 -6.90
C ASP A 75 -5.98 26.32 -5.54
N GLU A 76 -6.74 26.21 -4.46
CA GLU A 76 -6.23 26.34 -3.10
C GLU A 76 -5.28 25.20 -2.72
N THR A 77 -5.68 23.95 -2.92
CA THR A 77 -4.83 22.78 -2.61
C THR A 77 -3.59 22.74 -3.50
N TRP A 78 -3.73 23.06 -4.77
CA TRP A 78 -2.64 23.11 -5.72
C TRP A 78 -1.58 24.13 -5.30
N HIS A 79 -1.99 25.36 -4.98
CA HIS A 79 -1.09 26.40 -4.51
C HIS A 79 -0.45 26.06 -3.16
N LEU A 80 -1.22 25.50 -2.24
CA LEU A 80 -0.71 25.11 -0.93
C LEU A 80 0.44 24.11 -1.06
N VAL A 81 0.23 23.04 -1.80
CA VAL A 81 1.24 21.99 -1.97
C VAL A 81 2.45 22.49 -2.76
N ARG A 82 2.21 23.22 -3.84
CA ARG A 82 3.28 23.75 -4.68
C ARG A 82 4.18 24.75 -3.96
N ASN A 83 3.64 25.51 -3.03
CA ASN A 83 4.37 26.50 -2.27
C ASN A 83 5.12 25.93 -1.05
N VAL A 84 4.98 24.66 -0.77
CA VAL A 84 5.73 23.99 0.29
C VAL A 84 7.22 23.96 -0.06
N ARG A 85 8.05 24.33 0.90
CA ARG A 85 9.51 24.34 0.72
C ARG A 85 10.02 22.92 0.43
N GLY A 86 10.76 22.78 -0.65
CA GLY A 86 11.27 21.48 -1.12
C GLY A 86 10.48 20.88 -2.26
N VAL A 87 9.29 21.39 -2.54
CA VAL A 87 8.46 20.96 -3.67
C VAL A 87 8.92 21.66 -4.95
N THR A 88 9.19 20.87 -6.00
CA THR A 88 9.52 21.38 -7.32
C THR A 88 8.29 21.53 -8.21
N GLY A 89 7.25 20.73 -7.97
CA GLY A 89 5.99 20.78 -8.68
C GLY A 89 5.24 19.45 -8.65
N PHE A 90 4.09 19.44 -9.29
CA PHE A 90 3.33 18.20 -9.48
C PHE A 90 3.82 17.45 -10.72
N VAL A 91 3.76 16.13 -10.66
CA VAL A 91 3.95 15.29 -11.84
C VAL A 91 2.66 15.30 -12.66
N GLY A 92 2.78 15.67 -13.92
CA GLY A 92 1.63 15.77 -14.82
C GLY A 92 2.03 16.31 -16.18
N SER A 93 1.04 16.67 -16.97
CA SER A 93 1.23 17.26 -18.30
C SER A 93 1.06 18.76 -18.26
N GLY A 94 2.11 19.50 -18.60
CA GLY A 94 2.10 20.96 -18.55
C GLY A 94 1.94 21.49 -17.15
N ASN A 95 0.99 22.40 -16.93
CA ASN A 95 0.69 22.99 -15.62
C ASN A 95 -0.39 22.22 -14.84
N LYS A 96 -0.80 21.07 -15.33
CA LYS A 96 -1.86 20.28 -14.71
C LYS A 96 -1.31 19.04 -14.03
N ALA A 97 -1.67 18.86 -12.76
CA ALA A 97 -1.41 17.62 -12.06
C ALA A 97 -2.31 16.51 -12.61
N ILE A 98 -1.75 15.36 -12.88
CA ILE A 98 -2.50 14.18 -13.35
C ILE A 98 -2.63 13.20 -12.19
N PRO A 99 -3.85 12.78 -11.83
CA PRO A 99 -4.05 11.81 -10.76
C PRO A 99 -3.53 10.43 -11.17
N LEU A 100 -3.08 9.66 -10.17
CA LEU A 100 -2.70 8.28 -10.37
C LEU A 100 -3.92 7.43 -10.73
N THR A 101 -3.71 6.42 -11.57
CA THR A 101 -4.73 5.41 -11.85
C THR A 101 -4.82 4.42 -10.69
N ASP A 102 -5.93 3.67 -10.62
CA ASP A 102 -6.10 2.64 -9.61
C ASP A 102 -5.01 1.56 -9.67
N GLU A 103 -4.54 1.24 -10.87
CA GLU A 103 -3.45 0.29 -11.09
C GLU A 103 -2.13 0.81 -10.53
N GLU A 104 -1.82 2.08 -10.75
CA GLU A 104 -0.61 2.73 -10.23
C GLU A 104 -0.64 2.82 -8.70
N ILE A 105 -1.79 3.13 -8.12
CA ILE A 105 -2.00 3.16 -6.66
C ILE A 105 -1.74 1.78 -6.06
N ALA A 106 -2.29 0.75 -6.67
CA ALA A 106 -2.09 -0.63 -6.23
C ALA A 106 -0.62 -1.06 -6.32
N ALA A 107 0.06 -0.68 -7.40
CA ALA A 107 1.48 -1.00 -7.59
C ALA A 107 2.39 -0.31 -6.55
N LEU A 108 2.01 0.89 -6.11
CA LEU A 108 2.76 1.64 -5.09
C LEU A 108 2.46 1.20 -3.66
N GLY A 109 1.44 0.36 -3.44
CA GLY A 109 1.07 -0.12 -2.12
C GLY A 109 0.61 0.96 -1.15
N VAL A 110 0.15 2.10 -1.66
CA VAL A 110 -0.25 3.26 -0.85
C VAL A 110 -1.58 3.04 -0.15
N GLU A 111 -2.51 2.41 -0.85
CA GLU A 111 -3.79 2.00 -0.27
C GLU A 111 -3.77 0.48 -0.06
N LYS A 112 -4.00 0.08 1.17
CA LYS A 112 -4.23 -1.34 1.47
C LYS A 112 -5.58 -1.72 0.84
N ARG A 113 -5.56 -2.66 -0.09
CA ARG A 113 -6.79 -3.29 -0.53
C ARG A 113 -7.35 -4.06 0.66
N GLU A 114 -8.59 -3.78 1.03
CA GLU A 114 -9.30 -4.68 1.91
C GLU A 114 -9.49 -5.98 1.13
N VAL A 115 -8.68 -6.97 1.46
CA VAL A 115 -8.87 -8.30 0.93
C VAL A 115 -10.06 -8.89 1.67
N VAL A 116 -11.21 -8.91 1.02
CA VAL A 116 -12.39 -9.59 1.56
C VAL A 116 -12.19 -11.07 1.29
N VAL A 117 -11.94 -11.83 2.35
CA VAL A 117 -11.86 -13.28 2.26
C VAL A 117 -13.22 -13.88 2.58
N ASN A 118 -13.63 -14.88 1.82
CA ASN A 118 -14.91 -15.58 1.99
C ASN A 118 -14.81 -16.80 2.91
N TYR A 119 -13.72 -16.93 3.64
CA TYR A 119 -13.46 -18.04 4.55
C TYR A 119 -12.96 -17.52 5.90
N GLN A 120 -13.05 -18.37 6.91
CA GLN A 120 -12.63 -18.07 8.28
C GLN A 120 -11.71 -19.17 8.80
N VAL A 121 -11.05 -18.88 9.93
CA VAL A 121 -10.23 -19.88 10.62
C VAL A 121 -11.12 -21.10 10.98
N GLY A 122 -10.67 -22.28 10.62
CA GLY A 122 -11.40 -23.53 10.81
C GLY A 122 -12.21 -23.98 9.60
N ASP A 123 -12.33 -23.14 8.58
CA ASP A 123 -13.05 -23.51 7.35
C ASP A 123 -12.21 -24.44 6.47
N ASN A 124 -12.88 -25.31 5.76
CA ASN A 124 -12.24 -26.12 4.73
C ASN A 124 -12.07 -25.30 3.46
N VAL A 125 -10.89 -25.32 2.89
CA VAL A 125 -10.54 -24.60 1.69
C VAL A 125 -9.82 -25.49 0.69
N LYS A 126 -9.90 -25.09 -0.57
CA LYS A 126 -9.19 -25.75 -1.66
C LYS A 126 -8.14 -24.81 -2.22
N ILE A 127 -6.95 -25.33 -2.43
CA ILE A 127 -5.88 -24.57 -3.06
C ILE A 127 -6.13 -24.54 -4.58
N ILE A 128 -6.23 -23.33 -5.14
CA ILE A 128 -6.58 -23.14 -6.54
C ILE A 128 -5.40 -22.74 -7.41
N ASN A 129 -4.26 -22.41 -6.80
CA ASN A 129 -3.08 -21.99 -7.53
C ASN A 129 -1.80 -22.44 -6.81
N GLY A 130 -0.73 -22.57 -7.55
CA GLY A 130 0.59 -22.93 -7.02
C GLY A 130 0.89 -24.43 -7.08
N ALA A 131 1.95 -24.84 -6.38
CA ALA A 131 2.44 -26.22 -6.39
C ALA A 131 1.47 -27.22 -5.73
N LEU A 132 0.58 -26.75 -4.87
CA LEU A 132 -0.40 -27.56 -4.15
C LEU A 132 -1.82 -27.41 -4.70
N GLU A 133 -1.96 -26.95 -5.92
CA GLU A 133 -3.25 -26.82 -6.60
C GLU A 133 -4.07 -28.12 -6.49
N SER A 134 -5.35 -27.97 -6.18
CA SER A 134 -6.31 -29.07 -5.97
C SER A 134 -6.21 -29.79 -4.63
N PHE A 135 -5.29 -29.45 -3.75
CA PHE A 135 -5.27 -29.98 -2.39
C PHE A 135 -6.33 -29.30 -1.52
N LEU A 136 -6.89 -30.08 -0.61
CA LEU A 136 -7.83 -29.57 0.39
C LEU A 136 -7.10 -29.38 1.72
N GLY A 137 -7.45 -28.32 2.40
CA GLY A 137 -6.87 -28.01 3.71
C GLY A 137 -7.86 -27.30 4.61
N THR A 138 -7.45 -27.03 5.82
CA THR A 138 -8.21 -26.28 6.81
C THR A 138 -7.44 -25.02 7.19
N VAL A 139 -8.14 -23.90 7.23
CA VAL A 139 -7.52 -22.60 7.60
C VAL A 139 -7.14 -22.63 9.08
N GLU A 140 -5.87 -22.44 9.38
CA GLU A 140 -5.34 -22.36 10.74
C GLU A 140 -5.22 -20.92 11.21
N GLU A 141 -4.73 -20.03 10.36
CA GLU A 141 -4.53 -18.63 10.67
C GLU A 141 -4.67 -17.77 9.41
N ILE A 142 -5.23 -16.59 9.58
CA ILE A 142 -5.35 -15.61 8.50
C ILE A 142 -4.61 -14.34 8.91
N ASP A 143 -3.62 -13.93 8.13
CA ASP A 143 -2.88 -12.68 8.31
C ASP A 143 -3.27 -11.70 7.19
N LEU A 144 -4.21 -10.84 7.50
CA LEU A 144 -4.70 -9.83 6.55
C LEU A 144 -3.67 -8.73 6.30
N ASP A 145 -2.83 -8.44 7.29
CA ASP A 145 -1.82 -7.38 7.17
C ASP A 145 -0.74 -7.71 6.15
N HIS A 146 -0.38 -8.99 6.04
CA HIS A 146 0.62 -9.48 5.09
C HIS A 146 0.00 -10.18 3.88
N SER A 147 -1.33 -10.21 3.79
CA SER A 147 -2.08 -10.93 2.74
C SER A 147 -1.70 -12.40 2.64
N LYS A 148 -1.50 -13.03 3.80
CA LYS A 148 -1.10 -14.43 3.94
C LYS A 148 -2.14 -15.23 4.71
N VAL A 149 -2.19 -16.52 4.41
CA VAL A 149 -3.03 -17.47 5.14
C VAL A 149 -2.24 -18.74 5.39
N ARG A 150 -2.35 -19.26 6.60
CA ARG A 150 -1.77 -20.55 6.94
C ARG A 150 -2.87 -21.61 6.87
N VAL A 151 -2.64 -22.61 6.05
CA VAL A 151 -3.57 -23.70 5.81
C VAL A 151 -2.88 -25.01 6.16
N VAL A 152 -3.57 -25.87 6.92
CA VAL A 152 -3.08 -27.21 7.20
C VAL A 152 -3.63 -28.14 6.13
N VAL A 153 -2.74 -28.72 5.33
CA VAL A 153 -3.10 -29.69 4.30
C VAL A 153 -2.70 -31.10 4.74
N SER A 154 -3.54 -32.06 4.40
CA SER A 154 -3.23 -33.47 4.65
C SER A 154 -2.52 -34.05 3.44
N MET A 155 -1.23 -34.33 3.57
CA MET A 155 -0.41 -34.97 2.54
C MET A 155 0.21 -36.24 3.07
N PHE A 156 0.08 -37.33 2.31
CA PHE A 156 0.65 -38.64 2.67
C PHE A 156 0.32 -39.10 4.10
N GLY A 157 -0.90 -38.79 4.57
CA GLY A 157 -1.34 -39.14 5.92
C GLY A 157 -0.76 -38.27 7.03
N ARG A 158 -0.15 -37.18 6.69
CA ARG A 158 0.39 -36.19 7.64
C ARG A 158 -0.21 -34.82 7.41
N GLU A 159 -0.50 -34.13 8.48
CA GLU A 159 -0.94 -32.75 8.43
C GLU A 159 0.30 -31.84 8.36
N THR A 160 0.35 -31.01 7.33
CA THR A 160 1.46 -30.09 7.10
C THR A 160 0.92 -28.66 6.97
N PRO A 161 1.36 -27.71 7.81
CA PRO A 161 0.98 -26.32 7.63
C PRO A 161 1.72 -25.72 6.44
N VAL A 162 0.99 -25.03 5.58
CA VAL A 162 1.55 -24.29 4.44
C VAL A 162 1.06 -22.86 4.49
N GLU A 163 1.93 -21.95 4.13
CA GLU A 163 1.62 -20.53 4.02
C GLU A 163 1.36 -20.19 2.56
N LEU A 164 0.21 -19.60 2.31
CA LEU A 164 -0.27 -19.25 0.97
C LEU A 164 -0.73 -17.79 0.95
N GLU A 165 -0.88 -17.24 -0.22
CA GLU A 165 -1.52 -15.95 -0.37
C GLU A 165 -3.06 -16.09 -0.28
N LEU A 166 -3.73 -15.03 0.14
CA LEU A 166 -5.17 -15.05 0.38
C LEU A 166 -5.99 -15.41 -0.86
N ASP A 167 -5.47 -15.11 -2.04
CA ASP A 167 -6.13 -15.39 -3.33
C ASP A 167 -5.79 -16.75 -3.93
N GLU A 168 -4.90 -17.51 -3.27
CA GLU A 168 -4.51 -18.85 -3.74
C GLU A 168 -5.44 -19.96 -3.25
N ILE A 169 -6.40 -19.64 -2.39
CA ILE A 169 -7.38 -20.60 -1.85
C ILE A 169 -8.80 -20.08 -2.00
N GLU A 170 -9.74 -21.01 -2.06
CA GLU A 170 -11.17 -20.74 -2.08
C GLU A 170 -11.91 -21.61 -1.07
N PRO A 171 -13.03 -21.14 -0.49
CA PRO A 171 -13.81 -21.94 0.44
C PRO A 171 -14.48 -23.12 -0.30
N VAL A 172 -14.54 -24.24 0.36
CA VAL A 172 -15.22 -25.44 -0.14
C VAL A 172 -16.56 -25.55 0.56
N GLU A 173 -17.63 -25.67 -0.23
CA GLU A 173 -18.98 -25.94 0.27
C GLU A 173 -19.13 -27.38 0.73
#